data_8a182221b1a675616b68733027218e1c
#
_entry.id   8a182221b1a675616b68733027218e1c
#
_cell.length_a   1.000
_cell.length_b   1.000
_cell.length_c   1.000
_cell.angle_alpha   90.00
_cell.angle_beta   90.00
_cell.angle_gamma   90.00
#
_symmetry.space_group_name_H-M   'P 1'
#
loop_
_entity.id
_entity.type
_entity.pdbx_description
1 polymer ?
#
loop_
_entity_poly.entity_id
_entity_poly.type
_entity_poly.pdbx_seq_one_letter_code
_entity_poly.pdbx_strand_id
1 'polypeptide(L)'
;MEASPKNILYIDDEVHNLTAFKANFRRYYTIFTAESAFEGKKILAEKNIQIIITDQRMPGMTGVEFLASIINDFPDPIRILLTGYADTETVIEAINKGQVYRYIMKPFNEAELKITIDNAFEVYSLRDENKKLMEKVLTINNQLEFMLRQRLLS
;
A
#
# COMPACT_ATOMS: atom_id res chain seq x y z
N MET A 1 19.84 6.03 -11.23
CA MET A 1 18.48 6.07 -10.68
C MET A 1 18.30 4.93 -9.67
N GLU A 2 18.13 5.27 -8.42
CA GLU A 2 17.92 4.25 -7.41
C GLU A 2 16.51 3.69 -7.52
N ALA A 3 16.41 2.37 -7.52
CA ALA A 3 15.10 1.71 -7.48
C ALA A 3 14.43 2.00 -6.13
N SER A 4 13.13 2.22 -6.13
CA SER A 4 12.34 2.36 -4.92
C SER A 4 12.45 1.09 -4.07
N PRO A 5 12.52 1.19 -2.74
CA PRO A 5 12.53 0.01 -1.89
C PRO A 5 11.24 -0.80 -2.09
N LYS A 6 11.36 -2.11 -2.00
CA LYS A 6 10.23 -3.04 -2.18
C LYS A 6 9.88 -3.66 -0.83
N ASN A 7 9.27 -2.85 0.03
CA ASN A 7 8.87 -3.26 1.38
C ASN A 7 7.38 -3.58 1.42
N ILE A 8 7.06 -4.77 1.90
CA ILE A 8 5.70 -5.26 2.05
C ILE A 8 5.41 -5.46 3.53
N LEU A 9 4.26 -4.98 3.98
CA LEU A 9 3.68 -5.35 5.27
C LEU A 9 2.59 -6.39 5.01
N TYR A 10 2.74 -7.57 5.57
CA TYR A 10 1.75 -8.64 5.50
C TYR A 10 1.13 -8.89 6.87
N ILE A 11 -0.19 -8.79 6.95
CA ILE A 11 -0.94 -8.90 8.21
C ILE A 11 -1.87 -10.10 8.13
N ASP A 12 -1.71 -11.03 9.07
CA ASP A 12 -2.55 -12.23 9.19
C ASP A 12 -2.45 -12.72 10.63
N ASP A 13 -3.56 -13.11 11.23
CA ASP A 13 -3.58 -13.62 12.61
C ASP A 13 -3.04 -15.05 12.73
N GLU A 14 -2.88 -15.76 11.62
CA GLU A 14 -2.29 -17.09 11.62
C GLU A 14 -0.79 -17.03 11.33
N VAL A 15 0.01 -17.41 12.32
CA VAL A 15 1.49 -17.39 12.22
C VAL A 15 2.00 -18.24 11.07
N HIS A 16 1.36 -19.37 10.78
CA HIS A 16 1.73 -20.23 9.65
C HIS A 16 1.66 -19.51 8.32
N ASN A 17 0.63 -18.68 8.13
CA ASN A 17 0.47 -17.89 6.91
C ASN A 17 1.56 -16.83 6.78
N LEU A 18 1.92 -16.18 7.88
CA LEU A 18 3.01 -15.19 7.91
C LEU A 18 4.34 -15.84 7.54
N THR A 19 4.64 -16.98 8.14
CA THR A 19 5.89 -17.71 7.91
C THR A 19 5.97 -18.19 6.45
N ALA A 20 4.89 -18.75 5.93
CA ALA A 20 4.83 -19.24 4.56
C ALA A 20 5.00 -18.10 3.54
N PHE A 21 4.32 -16.99 3.75
CA PHE A 21 4.42 -15.84 2.87
C PHE A 21 5.85 -15.30 2.83
N LYS A 22 6.46 -15.11 3.99
CA LYS A 22 7.83 -14.62 4.08
C LYS A 22 8.82 -15.59 3.42
N ALA A 23 8.67 -16.90 3.66
CA ALA A 23 9.53 -17.90 3.05
C ALA A 23 9.45 -17.89 1.52
N ASN A 24 8.26 -17.70 0.97
CA ASN A 24 8.02 -17.74 -0.48
C ASN A 24 8.48 -16.48 -1.20
N PHE A 25 8.43 -15.32 -0.54
CA PHE A 25 8.64 -14.03 -1.20
C PHE A 25 9.86 -13.24 -0.74
N ARG A 26 10.53 -13.65 0.33
CA ARG A 26 11.67 -12.89 0.91
C ARG A 26 12.84 -12.66 -0.04
N ARG A 27 13.01 -13.51 -1.04
CA ARG A 27 14.09 -13.35 -2.04
C ARG A 27 13.79 -12.24 -3.06
N TYR A 28 12.53 -11.84 -3.16
CA TYR A 28 12.11 -10.80 -4.12
C TYR A 28 11.86 -9.45 -3.45
N TYR A 29 11.40 -9.47 -2.19
CA TYR A 29 10.96 -8.27 -1.47
C TYR A 29 11.42 -8.33 -0.03
N THR A 30 11.45 -7.15 0.62
CA THR A 30 11.62 -7.09 2.08
C THR A 30 10.25 -7.23 2.73
N ILE A 31 10.05 -8.28 3.51
CA ILE A 31 8.75 -8.63 4.10
C ILE A 31 8.75 -8.32 5.59
N PHE A 32 7.81 -7.48 6.01
CA PHE A 32 7.48 -7.24 7.41
C PHE A 32 6.16 -7.92 7.70
N THR A 33 6.06 -8.64 8.82
CA THR A 33 4.85 -9.38 9.18
C THR A 33 4.26 -8.85 10.47
N ALA A 34 2.93 -8.92 10.58
CA ALA A 34 2.20 -8.53 11.78
C ALA A 34 1.06 -9.54 12.04
N GLU A 35 0.84 -9.87 13.28
CA GLU A 35 -0.21 -10.82 13.70
C GLU A 35 -1.55 -10.13 13.96
N SER A 36 -1.57 -8.80 13.98
CA SER A 36 -2.77 -8.03 14.30
C SER A 36 -2.74 -6.67 13.61
N ALA A 37 -3.90 -6.04 13.55
CA ALA A 37 -4.03 -4.67 13.08
C ALA A 37 -3.16 -3.70 13.90
N PHE A 38 -3.11 -3.89 15.21
CA PHE A 38 -2.30 -3.06 16.12
C PHE A 38 -0.81 -3.13 15.76
N GLU A 39 -0.28 -4.33 15.60
CA GLU A 39 1.13 -4.52 15.20
C GLU A 39 1.39 -3.95 13.80
N GLY A 40 0.46 -4.14 12.87
CA GLY A 40 0.56 -3.61 11.52
C GLY A 40 0.66 -2.10 11.50
N LYS A 41 -0.17 -1.43 12.27
CA LYS A 41 -0.16 0.03 12.39
C LYS A 41 1.17 0.54 12.96
N LYS A 42 1.71 -0.17 13.94
CA LYS A 42 3.00 0.14 14.55
C LYS A 42 4.14 0.06 13.52
N ILE A 43 4.13 -0.99 12.71
CA ILE A 43 5.12 -1.17 11.64
C ILE A 43 5.01 -0.03 10.60
N LEU A 44 3.79 0.35 10.23
CA LEU A 44 3.57 1.47 9.30
C LEU A 44 4.15 2.78 9.83
N ALA A 45 4.09 3.00 11.14
CA ALA A 45 4.65 4.20 11.75
C ALA A 45 6.19 4.19 11.79
N GLU A 46 6.81 3.01 11.84
CA GLU A 46 8.25 2.86 12.00
C GLU A 46 8.99 2.60 10.68
N LYS A 47 8.36 1.98 9.70
CA LYS A 47 8.98 1.52 8.47
C LYS A 47 8.34 2.17 7.24
N ASN A 48 9.14 2.32 6.20
CA ASN A 48 8.67 2.84 4.91
C ASN A 48 8.08 1.68 4.10
N ILE A 49 6.77 1.57 4.06
CA ILE A 49 6.04 0.47 3.42
C ILE A 49 5.42 0.93 2.12
N GLN A 50 5.65 0.18 1.03
CA GLN A 50 5.08 0.47 -0.28
C GLN A 50 3.80 -0.31 -0.56
N ILE A 51 3.70 -1.54 -0.02
CA ILE A 51 2.52 -2.40 -0.20
C ILE A 51 2.07 -2.95 1.14
N ILE A 52 0.77 -2.88 1.40
CA ILE A 52 0.13 -3.54 2.53
C ILE A 52 -0.71 -4.68 1.98
N ILE A 53 -0.50 -5.89 2.49
CA ILE A 53 -1.33 -7.05 2.21
C ILE A 53 -1.91 -7.52 3.54
N THR A 54 -3.23 -7.62 3.62
CA THR A 54 -3.90 -8.05 4.85
C THR A 54 -4.93 -9.12 4.56
N ASP A 55 -5.04 -10.08 5.49
CA ASP A 55 -6.14 -11.01 5.50
C ASP A 55 -7.41 -10.27 5.91
N GLN A 56 -8.58 -10.71 5.40
CA GLN A 56 -9.87 -10.10 5.75
C GLN A 56 -10.35 -10.52 7.12
N ARG A 57 -10.29 -11.80 7.42
CA ARG A 57 -10.81 -12.33 8.69
C ARG A 57 -9.74 -12.36 9.76
N MET A 58 -9.81 -11.38 10.64
CA MET A 58 -8.92 -11.28 11.80
C MET A 58 -9.73 -10.93 13.04
N PRO A 59 -9.33 -11.43 14.22
CA PRO A 59 -10.02 -11.06 15.47
C PRO A 59 -9.94 -9.56 15.73
N GLY A 60 -11.03 -8.99 16.20
CA GLY A 60 -11.09 -7.58 16.62
C GLY A 60 -11.31 -6.59 15.51
N MET A 61 -10.60 -6.72 14.40
CA MET A 61 -10.71 -5.79 13.26
C MET A 61 -10.49 -6.55 11.96
N THR A 62 -11.41 -6.40 11.00
CA THR A 62 -11.25 -7.01 9.68
C THR A 62 -10.17 -6.28 8.87
N GLY A 63 -9.70 -6.94 7.80
CA GLY A 63 -8.74 -6.32 6.89
C GLY A 63 -9.27 -5.03 6.27
N VAL A 64 -10.52 -5.02 5.82
CA VAL A 64 -11.15 -3.82 5.25
C VAL A 64 -11.23 -2.70 6.29
N GLU A 65 -11.64 -3.01 7.51
CA GLU A 65 -11.69 -2.04 8.59
C GLU A 65 -10.30 -1.46 8.91
N PHE A 66 -9.29 -2.32 8.92
CA PHE A 66 -7.91 -1.89 9.13
C PHE A 66 -7.46 -0.92 8.03
N LEU A 67 -7.65 -1.30 6.78
CA LEU A 67 -7.25 -0.46 5.64
C LEU A 67 -7.96 0.89 5.65
N ALA A 68 -9.24 0.90 5.99
CA ALA A 68 -9.99 2.15 6.13
C ALA A 68 -9.44 3.02 7.27
N SER A 69 -9.00 2.40 8.37
CA SER A 69 -8.51 3.13 9.54
C SER A 69 -7.16 3.81 9.31
N ILE A 70 -6.34 3.29 8.40
CA ILE A 70 -4.96 3.80 8.20
C ILE A 70 -4.83 4.71 6.97
N ILE A 71 -5.84 4.80 6.13
CA ILE A 71 -5.74 5.49 4.84
C ILE A 71 -5.42 6.99 4.96
N ASN A 72 -5.90 7.65 6.01
CA ASN A 72 -5.66 9.07 6.21
C ASN A 72 -4.23 9.35 6.69
N ASP A 73 -3.68 8.51 7.56
CA ASP A 73 -2.33 8.66 8.08
C ASP A 73 -1.27 8.08 7.14
N PHE A 74 -1.62 7.03 6.38
CA PHE A 74 -0.72 6.34 5.48
C PHE A 74 -1.40 6.14 4.11
N PRO A 75 -1.57 7.22 3.31
CA PRO A 75 -2.28 7.13 2.03
C PRO A 75 -1.48 6.50 0.90
N ASP A 76 -0.15 6.51 0.99
CA ASP A 76 0.72 6.15 -0.12
C ASP A 76 0.85 4.64 -0.40
N PRO A 77 0.91 3.74 0.60
CA PRO A 77 1.01 2.31 0.31
C PRO A 77 -0.16 1.78 -0.51
N ILE A 78 0.16 0.89 -1.46
CA ILE A 78 -0.86 0.18 -2.23
C ILE A 78 -1.46 -0.91 -1.34
N ARG A 79 -2.77 -0.99 -1.27
CA ARG A 79 -3.50 -1.84 -0.32
C ARG A 79 -4.12 -3.02 -1.05
N ILE A 80 -3.71 -4.23 -0.66
CA ILE A 80 -4.18 -5.50 -1.22
C ILE A 80 -4.85 -6.32 -0.11
N LEU A 81 -5.97 -6.93 -0.43
CA LEU A 81 -6.74 -7.74 0.51
C LEU A 81 -6.75 -9.21 0.08
N LEU A 82 -6.48 -10.10 1.01
CA LEU A 82 -6.66 -11.55 0.81
C LEU A 82 -7.97 -11.94 1.49
N THR A 83 -8.88 -12.57 0.74
CA THR A 83 -10.23 -12.83 1.22
C THR A 83 -10.76 -14.19 0.78
N GLY A 84 -11.69 -14.75 1.53
CA GLY A 84 -12.49 -15.92 1.14
C GLY A 84 -13.81 -15.49 0.49
N TYR A 85 -14.63 -16.47 0.10
CA TYR A 85 -15.88 -16.23 -0.64
C TYR A 85 -16.94 -15.44 0.12
N ALA A 86 -16.93 -15.48 1.45
CA ALA A 86 -18.04 -14.99 2.26
C ALA A 86 -18.12 -13.46 2.38
N ASP A 87 -17.09 -12.73 1.97
CA ASP A 87 -16.97 -11.29 2.25
C ASP A 87 -17.07 -10.42 0.99
N THR A 88 -17.64 -10.96 -0.10
CA THR A 88 -17.62 -10.33 -1.43
C THR A 88 -18.21 -8.92 -1.46
N GLU A 89 -19.37 -8.71 -0.83
CA GLU A 89 -20.05 -7.39 -0.86
C GLU A 89 -19.23 -6.32 -0.15
N THR A 90 -18.70 -6.63 1.02
CA THR A 90 -17.87 -5.72 1.81
C THR A 90 -16.60 -5.34 1.04
N VAL A 91 -16.00 -6.33 0.37
CA VAL A 91 -14.78 -6.12 -0.42
C VAL A 91 -15.05 -5.24 -1.63
N ILE A 92 -16.14 -5.47 -2.36
CA ILE A 92 -16.52 -4.65 -3.51
C ILE A 92 -16.75 -3.20 -3.08
N GLU A 93 -17.43 -2.98 -1.98
CA GLU A 93 -17.66 -1.65 -1.43
C GLU A 93 -16.33 -0.94 -1.11
N ALA A 94 -15.39 -1.65 -0.49
CA ALA A 94 -14.07 -1.10 -0.16
C ALA A 94 -13.27 -0.72 -1.42
N ILE A 95 -13.35 -1.53 -2.48
CA ILE A 95 -12.70 -1.22 -3.75
C ILE A 95 -13.32 0.04 -4.36
N ASN A 96 -14.65 0.13 -4.36
CA ASN A 96 -15.36 1.29 -4.92
C ASN A 96 -15.05 2.58 -4.16
N LYS A 97 -14.77 2.50 -2.87
CA LYS A 97 -14.37 3.64 -2.05
C LYS A 97 -12.87 3.99 -2.16
N GLY A 98 -12.12 3.24 -2.96
CA GLY A 98 -10.69 3.45 -3.13
C GLY A 98 -9.84 3.01 -1.94
N GLN A 99 -10.40 2.26 -1.00
CA GLN A 99 -9.70 1.78 0.19
C GLN A 99 -8.86 0.52 -0.07
N VAL A 100 -9.22 -0.23 -1.11
CA VAL A 100 -8.53 -1.45 -1.54
C VAL A 100 -8.17 -1.30 -3.01
N TYR A 101 -6.90 -1.49 -3.36
CA TYR A 101 -6.45 -1.47 -4.75
C TYR A 101 -6.88 -2.74 -5.48
N ARG A 102 -6.68 -3.89 -4.85
CA ARG A 102 -7.01 -5.19 -5.41
C ARG A 102 -7.28 -6.20 -4.31
N TYR A 103 -8.20 -7.13 -4.54
CA TYR A 103 -8.40 -8.27 -3.67
C TYR A 103 -7.94 -9.55 -4.38
N ILE A 104 -7.54 -10.55 -3.59
CA ILE A 104 -7.14 -11.87 -4.08
C ILE A 104 -7.91 -12.91 -3.28
N MET A 105 -8.56 -13.83 -3.99
CA MET A 105 -9.33 -14.90 -3.38
C MET A 105 -8.42 -16.03 -2.91
N LYS A 106 -8.66 -16.55 -1.72
CA LYS A 106 -8.01 -17.75 -1.22
C LYS A 106 -8.75 -19.00 -1.70
N PRO A 107 -8.06 -20.10 -2.03
CA PRO A 107 -6.60 -20.24 -2.07
C PRO A 107 -6.00 -19.53 -3.29
N PHE A 108 -4.84 -18.91 -3.11
CA PHE A 108 -4.19 -18.18 -4.19
C PHE A 108 -3.00 -18.96 -4.76
N ASN A 109 -2.68 -18.68 -6.01
CA ASN A 109 -1.50 -19.18 -6.68
C ASN A 109 -0.35 -18.20 -6.45
N GLU A 110 0.83 -18.70 -6.02
CA GLU A 110 1.99 -17.86 -5.73
C GLU A 110 2.46 -17.06 -6.94
N ALA A 111 2.45 -17.65 -8.12
CA ALA A 111 2.86 -16.97 -9.34
C ALA A 111 1.93 -15.81 -9.68
N GLU A 112 0.63 -16.00 -9.53
CA GLU A 112 -0.37 -14.95 -9.75
C GLU A 112 -0.25 -13.84 -8.71
N LEU A 113 -0.02 -14.22 -7.45
CA LEU A 113 0.19 -13.23 -6.38
C LEU A 113 1.44 -12.40 -6.65
N LYS A 114 2.52 -13.04 -7.10
CA LYS A 114 3.74 -12.31 -7.46
C LYS A 114 3.50 -11.29 -8.56
N ILE A 115 2.76 -11.66 -9.60
CA ILE A 115 2.40 -10.74 -10.68
C ILE A 115 1.62 -9.54 -10.13
N THR A 116 0.65 -9.80 -9.26
CA THR A 116 -0.15 -8.73 -8.63
C THR A 116 0.73 -7.81 -7.78
N ILE A 117 1.65 -8.38 -7.01
CA ILE A 117 2.58 -7.60 -6.18
C ILE A 117 3.50 -6.74 -7.05
N ASP A 118 4.08 -7.32 -8.10
CA ASP A 118 4.97 -6.58 -9.00
C ASP A 118 4.24 -5.43 -9.69
N ASN A 119 3.00 -5.67 -10.14
CA ASN A 119 2.16 -4.62 -10.71
C ASN A 119 1.84 -3.53 -9.68
N ALA A 120 1.60 -3.90 -8.43
CA ALA A 120 1.35 -2.94 -7.36
C ALA A 120 2.57 -2.07 -7.07
N PHE A 121 3.77 -2.62 -7.09
CA PHE A 121 5.00 -1.83 -6.96
C PHE A 121 5.17 -0.85 -8.11
N GLU A 122 4.84 -1.28 -9.33
CA GLU A 122 4.88 -0.39 -10.49
C GLU A 122 3.90 0.77 -10.33
N VAL A 123 2.67 0.49 -9.89
CA VAL A 123 1.67 1.52 -9.59
C VAL A 123 2.18 2.47 -8.51
N TYR A 124 2.77 1.94 -7.44
CA TYR A 124 3.34 2.76 -6.38
C TYR A 124 4.40 3.70 -6.93
N SER A 125 5.33 3.18 -7.72
CA SER A 125 6.43 3.97 -8.31
C SER A 125 5.91 5.08 -9.21
N LEU A 126 4.90 4.78 -10.04
CA LEU A 126 4.28 5.78 -10.93
C LEU A 126 3.56 6.87 -10.15
N ARG A 127 2.84 6.51 -9.10
CA ARG A 127 2.16 7.48 -8.22
C ARG A 127 3.15 8.37 -7.49
N ASP A 128 4.23 7.78 -6.99
CA ASP A 128 5.29 8.51 -6.27
C ASP A 128 6.01 9.48 -7.21
N GLU A 129 6.37 9.02 -8.40
CA GLU A 129 6.98 9.87 -9.42
C GLU A 129 6.05 11.01 -9.82
N ASN A 130 4.78 10.73 -10.06
CA ASN A 130 3.78 11.74 -10.40
C ASN A 130 3.65 12.79 -9.30
N LYS A 131 3.60 12.36 -8.05
CA LYS A 131 3.54 13.27 -6.90
C LYS A 131 4.74 14.21 -6.85
N LYS A 132 5.95 13.66 -7.05
CA LYS A 132 7.19 14.44 -7.08
C LYS A 132 7.21 15.45 -8.24
N LEU A 133 6.73 15.05 -9.41
CA LEU A 133 6.63 15.94 -10.57
C LEU A 133 5.63 17.07 -10.32
N MET A 134 4.49 16.76 -9.71
CA MET A 134 3.49 17.77 -9.36
C MET A 134 4.04 18.78 -8.34
N GLU A 135 4.80 18.34 -7.36
CA GLU A 135 5.47 19.22 -6.40
C GLU A 135 6.47 20.13 -7.10
N LYS A 136 7.23 19.61 -8.08
CA LYS A 136 8.15 20.40 -8.89
C LYS A 136 7.43 21.46 -9.71
N VAL A 137 6.34 21.09 -10.38
CA VAL A 137 5.53 22.03 -11.17
C VAL A 137 5.01 23.15 -10.28
N LEU A 138 4.51 22.83 -9.10
CA LEU A 138 4.00 23.83 -8.17
C LEU A 138 5.12 24.78 -7.72
N THR A 139 6.29 24.27 -7.40
CA THR A 139 7.44 25.08 -7.02
C THR A 139 7.85 26.02 -8.16
N ILE A 140 7.91 25.51 -9.39
CA ILE A 140 8.25 26.33 -10.57
C ILE A 140 7.22 27.42 -10.80
N ASN A 141 5.94 27.11 -10.67
CA ASN A 141 4.87 28.08 -10.82
C ASN A 141 4.97 29.20 -9.76
N ASN A 142 5.26 28.86 -8.52
CA ASN A 142 5.44 29.83 -7.45
C ASN A 142 6.65 30.75 -7.73
N GLN A 143 7.74 30.19 -8.25
CA GLN A 143 8.92 30.97 -8.62
C GLN A 143 8.63 31.92 -9.78
N LEU A 144 7.89 31.45 -10.80
CA LEU A 144 7.48 32.30 -11.92
C LEU A 144 6.58 33.44 -11.49
N GLU A 145 5.61 33.18 -10.62
CA GLU A 145 4.75 34.23 -10.06
C GLU A 145 5.56 35.28 -9.31
N PHE A 146 6.50 34.84 -8.48
CA PHE A 146 7.38 35.74 -7.76
C PHE A 146 8.19 36.61 -8.70
N MET A 147 8.79 36.03 -9.75
CA MET A 147 9.57 36.75 -10.75
C MET A 147 8.72 37.78 -11.51
N LEU A 148 7.49 37.42 -11.85
CA LEU A 148 6.56 38.34 -12.53
C LEU A 148 6.20 39.52 -11.62
N ARG A 149 5.95 39.30 -10.37
CA ARG A 149 5.65 40.36 -9.39
C ARG A 149 6.84 41.30 -9.25
N GLN A 150 8.07 40.78 -9.17
CA GLN A 150 9.27 41.60 -9.09
C GLN A 150 9.44 42.48 -10.35
N ARG A 151 9.14 41.92 -11.52
CA ARG A 151 9.23 42.65 -12.79
C ARG A 151 8.20 43.78 -12.87
N LEU A 152 6.99 43.55 -12.35
CA LEU A 152 5.94 44.59 -12.36
C LEU A 152 6.21 45.73 -11.37
N LEU A 153 6.99 45.44 -10.34
CA LEU A 153 7.33 46.43 -9.30
C LEU A 153 8.60 47.24 -9.60
N SER A 154 9.37 46.85 -10.58
CA SER A 154 10.64 47.52 -10.96
C SER A 154 10.45 48.65 -11.99
#